data_c30420802fe64a4b57dde592b17fa40c
#
_entry.id   c30420802fe64a4b57dde592b17fa40c
#
_cell.length_a   1.000
_cell.length_b   1.000
_cell.length_c   1.000
_cell.angle_alpha   90.00
_cell.angle_beta   90.00
_cell.angle_gamma   90.00
#
_symmetry.space_group_name_H-M   'P 1'
#
loop_
_entity.id
_entity.type
_entity.pdbx_description
1 polymer ?
#
loop_
_entity_poly.entity_id
_entity_poly.type
_entity_poly.pdbx_seq_one_letter_code
_entity_poly.pdbx_strand_id
1 'polypeptide(L)'
;MTSSTPTPSAAPAGAGEARTLFIYYRVASSQAAAARPAVEALQARLREALPGLQTQLLRRPEEKDGQQTWMEIYRHPQGVSPQAQDHIEAAARELQALCPGPRHVEVFVPCAS
;
A
#
# COMPACT_ATOMS: atom_id res chain seq x y z
N MET A 1 -27.54 19.76 -16.02
CA MET A 1 -27.27 19.30 -15.89
C MET A 1 -26.49 18.85 -15.56
N THR A 2 -26.40 18.69 -15.50
CA THR A 2 -25.81 18.01 -15.25
C THR A 2 -25.02 17.53 -14.83
N SER A 3 -25.06 17.41 -14.77
CA SER A 3 -24.46 16.71 -14.41
C SER A 3 -23.80 16.19 -13.98
N SER A 4 -23.89 16.12 -13.99
CA SER A 4 -23.45 15.38 -13.66
C SER A 4 -22.79 14.87 -13.26
N THR A 5 -22.90 14.94 -13.35
CA THR A 5 -22.48 14.20 -13.09
C THR A 5 -21.67 13.75 -12.67
N PRO A 6 -21.57 13.82 -12.72
CA PRO A 6 -20.98 13.08 -12.38
C PRO A 6 -20.33 12.48 -11.89
N THR A 7 -20.51 12.49 -11.96
CA THR A 7 -20.18 11.75 -11.64
C THR A 7 -19.68 11.03 -11.27
N PRO A 8 -19.74 11.13 -11.48
CA PRO A 8 -19.50 10.15 -11.20
C PRO A 8 -18.84 9.50 -10.96
N SER A 9 -18.88 9.67 -11.16
CA SER A 9 -18.58 8.89 -11.07
C SER A 9 -18.08 8.27 -10.78
N ALA A 10 -18.18 8.49 -10.87
CA ALA A 10 -18.00 7.72 -10.70
C ALA A 10 -17.60 7.05 -10.37
N ALA A 11 -17.84 7.10 -10.27
CA ALA A 11 -17.70 6.29 -9.92
C ALA A 11 -17.64 5.45 -10.05
N PRO A 12 -17.72 5.48 -10.32
CA PRO A 12 -17.90 4.50 -10.47
C PRO A 12 -17.54 3.44 -10.19
N ALA A 13 -17.71 3.45 -10.91
CA ALA A 13 -17.63 2.07 -11.05
C ALA A 13 -16.90 1.53 -9.92
N GLY A 14 -16.26 0.68 -9.95
CA GLY A 14 -15.61 0.25 -8.77
C GLY A 14 -15.51 1.34 -7.72
N ALA A 15 -16.07 2.47 -8.07
CA ALA A 15 -16.10 3.57 -7.11
C ALA A 15 -16.81 3.18 -5.83
N GLY A 16 -17.79 2.32 -5.92
CA GLY A 16 -18.46 1.82 -4.73
C GLY A 16 -17.57 0.96 -3.86
N GLU A 17 -16.45 0.56 -4.39
CA GLU A 17 -15.57 -0.36 -3.69
C GLU A 17 -14.26 0.35 -3.36
N ALA A 18 -14.23 0.94 -2.19
CA ALA A 18 -13.03 1.64 -1.74
C ALA A 18 -11.95 0.61 -1.39
N ARG A 19 -11.09 0.34 -2.34
CA ARG A 19 -10.05 -0.68 -2.21
C ARG A 19 -8.98 -0.21 -1.22
N THR A 20 -8.64 -1.06 -0.26
CA THR A 20 -7.50 -0.88 0.63
C THR A 20 -6.47 -1.93 0.26
N LEU A 21 -5.22 -1.50 0.18
CA LEU A 21 -4.13 -2.37 -0.25
C LEU A 21 -3.30 -2.76 0.97
N PHE A 22 -3.09 -4.07 1.13
CA PHE A 22 -2.27 -4.63 2.20
C PHE A 22 -1.12 -5.38 1.55
N ILE A 23 0.11 -5.02 1.91
CA ILE A 23 1.29 -5.67 1.35
C ILE A 23 2.16 -6.13 2.51
N TYR A 24 2.35 -7.45 2.64
CA TYR A 24 3.17 -7.96 3.73
C TYR A 24 4.32 -8.79 3.19
N TYR A 25 5.40 -8.82 3.97
CA TYR A 25 6.63 -9.49 3.57
C TYR A 25 7.53 -9.71 4.78
N ARG A 26 8.55 -10.51 4.60
CA ARG A 26 9.53 -10.79 5.64
C ARG A 26 10.74 -9.89 5.49
N VAL A 27 11.27 -9.46 6.60
CA VAL A 27 12.46 -8.62 6.66
C VAL A 27 13.44 -9.31 7.61
N ALA A 28 14.65 -9.58 7.13
CA ALA A 28 15.66 -10.14 8.01
C ALA A 28 15.90 -9.17 9.17
N SER A 29 15.94 -9.69 10.40
CA SER A 29 16.11 -8.83 11.58
C SER A 29 17.39 -8.02 11.48
N SER A 30 18.42 -8.56 10.86
CA SER A 30 19.68 -7.84 10.66
C SER A 30 19.56 -6.67 9.68
N GLN A 31 18.52 -6.66 8.84
CA GLN A 31 18.28 -5.60 7.87
C GLN A 31 17.20 -4.61 8.31
N ALA A 32 16.52 -4.89 9.41
CA ALA A 32 15.35 -4.10 9.80
C ALA A 32 15.69 -2.63 10.02
N ALA A 33 16.84 -2.34 10.64
CA ALA A 33 17.23 -0.96 10.93
C ALA A 33 17.50 -0.17 9.65
N ALA A 34 18.01 -0.83 8.60
CA ALA A 34 18.25 -0.18 7.31
C ALA A 34 16.99 -0.11 6.47
N ALA A 35 16.15 -1.13 6.56
CA ALA A 35 14.95 -1.22 5.74
C ALA A 35 13.88 -0.21 6.17
N ARG A 36 13.74 0.04 7.46
CA ARG A 36 12.67 0.90 7.95
C ARG A 36 12.70 2.31 7.36
N PRO A 37 13.82 3.05 7.42
CA PRO A 37 13.83 4.37 6.80
C PRO A 37 13.63 4.32 5.30
N ALA A 38 14.06 3.25 4.64
CA ALA A 38 13.86 3.12 3.19
C ALA A 38 12.37 2.97 2.87
N VAL A 39 11.64 2.16 3.63
CA VAL A 39 10.20 2.00 3.42
C VAL A 39 9.46 3.28 3.75
N GLU A 40 9.84 3.93 4.85
CA GLU A 40 9.18 5.19 5.23
C GLU A 40 9.41 6.28 4.20
N ALA A 41 10.61 6.35 3.62
CA ALA A 41 10.90 7.30 2.55
C ALA A 41 10.10 6.99 1.30
N LEU A 42 9.97 5.71 0.96
CA LEU A 42 9.14 5.30 -0.16
C LEU A 42 7.69 5.73 0.04
N GLN A 43 7.15 5.48 1.23
CA GLN A 43 5.77 5.86 1.52
C GLN A 43 5.57 7.37 1.47
N ALA A 44 6.56 8.14 1.92
CA ALA A 44 6.49 9.60 1.83
C ALA A 44 6.43 10.06 0.38
N ARG A 45 7.26 9.47 -0.50
CA ARG A 45 7.24 9.81 -1.92
C ARG A 45 5.91 9.42 -2.56
N LEU A 46 5.35 8.28 -2.16
CA LEU A 46 4.06 7.84 -2.69
C LEU A 46 2.94 8.79 -2.28
N ARG A 47 2.96 9.30 -1.06
CA ARG A 47 1.96 10.28 -0.63
C ARG A 47 2.05 11.57 -1.46
N GLU A 48 3.26 11.96 -1.87
CA GLU A 48 3.42 13.14 -2.72
C GLU A 48 2.94 12.88 -4.15
N ALA A 49 3.20 11.68 -4.65
CA ALA A 49 2.83 11.34 -6.03
C ALA A 49 1.34 11.05 -6.18
N LEU A 50 0.68 10.59 -5.12
CA LEU A 50 -0.72 10.18 -5.14
C LEU A 50 -1.48 10.96 -4.07
N PRO A 51 -1.96 12.17 -4.40
CA PRO A 51 -2.63 13.02 -3.41
C PRO A 51 -3.80 12.32 -2.74
N GLY A 52 -3.88 12.45 -1.44
CA GLY A 52 -4.91 11.80 -0.64
C GLY A 52 -4.53 10.42 -0.14
N LEU A 53 -3.43 9.87 -0.63
CA LEU A 53 -3.00 8.54 -0.19
C LEU A 53 -2.59 8.57 1.28
N GLN A 54 -3.06 7.57 2.03
CA GLN A 54 -2.71 7.37 3.43
C GLN A 54 -1.90 6.09 3.53
N THR A 55 -0.84 6.13 4.32
CA THR A 55 0.10 5.01 4.42
C THR A 55 0.31 4.62 5.86
N GLN A 56 0.56 3.34 6.09
CA GLN A 56 0.96 2.81 7.39
C GLN A 56 2.02 1.74 7.17
N LEU A 57 2.89 1.61 8.16
CA LEU A 57 3.85 0.51 8.21
C LEU A 57 3.71 -0.15 9.58
N LEU A 58 3.38 -1.43 9.59
CA LEU A 58 3.17 -2.21 10.80
C LEU A 58 4.11 -3.40 10.82
N ARG A 59 4.32 -3.93 12.00
CA ARG A 59 5.19 -5.09 12.21
C ARG A 59 4.49 -6.04 13.17
N ARG A 60 4.61 -7.34 12.92
CA ARG A 60 4.20 -8.32 13.93
C ARG A 60 5.13 -8.16 15.14
N PRO A 61 4.59 -8.31 16.36
CA PRO A 61 5.44 -8.17 17.55
C PRO A 61 6.49 -9.28 17.66
N GLU A 62 6.21 -10.48 17.13
CA GLU A 62 7.13 -11.60 17.24
C GLU A 62 8.09 -11.65 16.05
N GLU A 63 9.32 -12.06 16.34
CA GLU A 63 10.26 -12.48 15.30
C GLU A 63 10.22 -13.98 15.20
N LYS A 64 10.49 -14.49 13.99
CA LYS A 64 10.55 -15.91 13.77
C LYS A 64 11.68 -16.23 12.80
N ASP A 65 12.56 -17.13 13.20
CA ASP A 65 13.68 -17.58 12.36
C ASP A 65 14.54 -16.41 11.87
N GLY A 66 14.78 -15.45 12.77
CA GLY A 66 15.60 -14.29 12.45
C GLY A 66 14.95 -13.31 11.50
N GLN A 67 13.63 -13.37 11.36
CA GLN A 67 12.90 -12.49 10.45
C GLN A 67 11.74 -11.83 11.15
N GLN A 68 11.45 -10.60 10.75
CA GLN A 68 10.27 -9.86 11.14
C GLN A 68 9.26 -9.91 9.98
N THR A 69 7.98 -9.81 10.31
CA THR A 69 6.94 -9.67 9.28
C THR A 69 6.43 -8.25 9.34
N TRP A 70 6.51 -7.57 8.21
CA TRP A 70 6.06 -6.18 8.07
C TRP A 70 4.85 -6.12 7.17
N MET A 71 4.00 -5.12 7.39
CA MET A 71 2.84 -4.86 6.54
C MET A 71 2.78 -3.38 6.21
N GLU A 72 2.73 -3.08 4.91
CA GLU A 72 2.43 -1.76 4.40
C GLU A 72 0.94 -1.70 4.10
N ILE A 73 0.29 -0.62 4.49
CA ILE A 73 -1.14 -0.43 4.22
C ILE A 73 -1.30 0.88 3.47
N TYR A 74 -2.09 0.84 2.40
CA TYR A 74 -2.37 2.00 1.58
C TYR A 74 -3.87 2.20 1.47
N ARG A 75 -4.34 3.40 1.84
CA ARG A 75 -5.74 3.78 1.80
C ARG A 75 -5.90 5.09 1.08
N HIS A 76 -7.08 5.29 0.53
CA HIS A 76 -7.44 6.54 -0.13
C HIS A 76 -8.92 6.75 0.08
N PRO A 77 -9.39 8.01 0.29
CA PRO A 77 -10.82 8.27 0.48
C PRO A 77 -11.70 7.71 -0.63
N GLN A 78 -11.17 7.63 -1.85
CA GLN A 78 -11.90 7.09 -3.00
C GLN A 78 -11.45 5.68 -3.35
N GLY A 79 -10.65 5.06 -2.48
CA GLY A 79 -10.07 3.76 -2.75
C GLY A 79 -8.77 3.85 -3.53
N VAL A 80 -7.92 2.84 -3.36
CA VAL A 80 -6.67 2.73 -4.11
C VAL A 80 -7.01 2.12 -5.46
N SER A 81 -6.88 2.90 -6.53
CA SER A 81 -7.20 2.42 -7.87
C SER A 81 -6.18 1.39 -8.34
N PRO A 82 -6.53 0.58 -9.36
CA PRO A 82 -5.53 -0.31 -9.96
C PRO A 82 -4.31 0.42 -10.48
N GLN A 83 -4.48 1.63 -11.01
CA GLN A 83 -3.35 2.44 -11.48
C GLN A 83 -2.46 2.87 -10.32
N ALA A 84 -3.07 3.28 -9.20
CA ALA A 84 -2.31 3.63 -8.02
C ALA A 84 -1.57 2.41 -7.46
N GLN A 85 -2.23 1.25 -7.47
CA GLN A 85 -1.59 0.02 -7.04
C GLN A 85 -0.37 -0.29 -7.90
N ASP A 86 -0.49 -0.17 -9.22
CA ASP A 86 0.64 -0.41 -10.12
C ASP A 86 1.79 0.54 -9.81
N HIS A 87 1.48 1.79 -9.53
CA HIS A 87 2.49 2.79 -9.19
C HIS A 87 3.20 2.41 -7.89
N ILE A 88 2.43 1.99 -6.88
CA ILE A 88 2.98 1.58 -5.59
C ILE A 88 3.89 0.37 -5.78
N GLU A 89 3.44 -0.63 -6.53
CA GLU A 89 4.23 -1.84 -6.72
C GLU A 89 5.49 -1.58 -7.52
N ALA A 90 5.40 -0.71 -8.53
CA ALA A 90 6.57 -0.35 -9.31
C ALA A 90 7.61 0.39 -8.47
N ALA A 91 7.16 1.33 -7.63
CA ALA A 91 8.05 2.08 -6.77
C ALA A 91 8.73 1.17 -5.74
N ALA A 92 8.03 0.14 -5.29
CA ALA A 92 8.56 -0.76 -4.26
C ALA A 92 9.72 -1.62 -4.75
N ARG A 93 9.97 -1.66 -6.05
CA ARG A 93 11.09 -2.47 -6.58
C ARG A 93 12.43 -2.02 -6.00
N GLU A 94 12.54 -0.77 -5.63
CA GLU A 94 13.79 -0.26 -5.04
C GLU A 94 14.06 -0.88 -3.68
N LEU A 95 13.06 -1.49 -3.03
CA LEU A 95 13.26 -2.13 -1.73
C LEU A 95 13.81 -3.55 -1.85
N GLN A 96 13.92 -4.09 -3.05
CA GLN A 96 14.28 -5.49 -3.21
C GLN A 96 15.65 -5.84 -2.65
N ALA A 97 16.59 -4.90 -2.68
CA ALA A 97 17.92 -5.13 -2.14
C ALA A 97 17.90 -5.33 -0.62
N LEU A 98 17.02 -4.61 0.09
CA LEU A 98 16.89 -4.70 1.54
C LEU A 98 15.88 -5.73 1.98
N CYS A 99 14.88 -5.99 1.14
CA CYS A 99 13.79 -6.92 1.43
C CYS A 99 13.59 -7.81 0.21
N PRO A 100 14.49 -8.79 0.00
CA PRO A 100 14.47 -9.59 -1.23
C PRO A 100 13.36 -10.62 -1.30
N GLY A 101 12.68 -10.89 -0.19
CA GLY A 101 11.60 -11.86 -0.16
C GLY A 101 10.38 -11.40 -0.94
N PRO A 102 9.43 -12.30 -1.17
CA PRO A 102 8.24 -11.96 -1.93
C PRO A 102 7.35 -10.97 -1.17
N ARG A 103 6.73 -10.08 -1.92
CA ARG A 103 5.74 -9.15 -1.42
C ARG A 103 4.37 -9.72 -1.70
N HIS A 104 3.59 -9.96 -0.65
CA HIS A 104 2.25 -10.53 -0.77
C HIS A 104 1.24 -9.40 -0.77
N VAL A 105 0.58 -9.22 -1.91
CA VAL A 105 -0.35 -8.11 -2.12
C VAL A 105 -1.77 -8.63 -1.99
N GLU A 106 -2.56 -7.97 -1.12
CA GLU A 106 -3.97 -8.31 -0.95
C GLU A 106 -4.80 -7.05 -1.00
N VAL A 107 -5.94 -7.14 -1.64
CA VAL A 107 -6.87 -6.02 -1.76
C VAL A 107 -8.14 -6.39 -1.01
N PHE A 108 -8.59 -5.48 -0.15
CA PHE A 108 -9.85 -5.64 0.57
C PHE A 108 -10.76 -4.47 0.27
N VAL A 109 -12.07 -4.74 0.22
CA VAL A 109 -13.09 -3.72 0.03
C VAL A 109 -14.10 -3.85 1.17
N PRO A 110 -14.86 -2.77 1.47
CA PRO A 110 -15.87 -2.85 2.53
C PRO A 110 -16.90 -3.94 2.23
N CYS A 111 -17.33 -4.64 3.28
CA CYS A 111 -18.37 -5.65 3.14
C CYS A 111 -19.70 -5.02 2.83
N ALA A 112 -19.98 -3.91 3.47
CA ALA A 112 -21.26 -3.24 3.30
C ALA A 112 -21.13 -2.22 2.20
N SER A 113 -22.14 -2.09 1.46
CA SER A 113 -22.13 -1.14 0.36
C SER A 113 -23.45 -0.40 0.32
#